data_8940614c34d05a96e45b3788d45bdcb1
#
_entry.id   8940614c34d05a96e45b3788d45bdcb1
#
_cell.length_a   1.000
_cell.length_b   1.000
_cell.length_c   1.000
_cell.angle_alpha   90.00
_cell.angle_beta   90.00
_cell.angle_gamma   90.00
#
_symmetry.space_group_name_H-M   'P 1'
#
loop_
_entity.id
_entity.type
_entity.pdbx_description
1 polymer ?
#
loop_
_entity_poly.entity_id
_entity_poly.type
_entity_poly.pdbx_seq_one_letter_code
_entity_poly.pdbx_strand_id
1 'polypeptide(L)'
;MQGDKIAGFTTAMMHDALCDELRNLFAGRKFNGQGGLKALKVFRQNLPIDTGLDEDADTDAAASPYIVVLLEGGKIYNPQDAKVVSATLTVCCYDEGNERDGFRDVQNILEAIEQHFCVKPFFGGAFTVLKGHEHYFEDALQMDDTWPYYFGALSFDVTVPVPTSESTFDELI
;
A
#
# COMPACT_ATOMS: atom_id res chain seq x y z
N MET A 1 36.39 -15.31 6.15
CA MET A 1 35.08 -15.22 5.56
C MET A 1 34.17 -14.54 6.56
N GLN A 2 33.89 -13.28 6.36
CA GLN A 2 32.78 -12.66 7.06
C GLN A 2 31.51 -13.27 6.46
N GLY A 3 30.84 -14.10 7.24
CA GLY A 3 29.51 -14.53 6.86
C GLY A 3 28.66 -13.29 6.65
N ASP A 4 28.06 -13.16 5.48
CA ASP A 4 27.06 -12.15 5.23
C ASP A 4 25.99 -12.29 6.33
N LYS A 5 26.04 -11.38 7.28
CA LYS A 5 24.91 -11.21 8.19
C LYS A 5 23.75 -10.85 7.29
N ILE A 6 22.83 -11.77 7.11
CA ILE A 6 21.60 -11.52 6.41
C ILE A 6 20.99 -10.33 7.14
N ALA A 7 21.03 -9.17 6.47
CA ALA A 7 20.29 -8.02 6.95
C ALA A 7 18.83 -8.47 7.09
N GLY A 8 18.26 -8.28 8.26
CA GLY A 8 16.86 -8.62 8.49
C GLY A 8 15.96 -7.88 7.51
N PHE A 9 14.70 -8.23 7.46
CA PHE A 9 13.71 -7.56 6.63
C PHE A 9 13.63 -6.08 6.99
N THR A 10 13.47 -5.24 5.99
CA THR A 10 13.38 -3.79 6.14
C THR A 10 12.00 -3.28 5.80
N THR A 11 11.68 -2.09 6.30
CA THR A 11 10.45 -1.38 5.92
C THR A 11 10.39 -1.11 4.41
N ALA A 12 11.53 -0.82 3.77
CA ALA A 12 11.60 -0.65 2.32
C ALA A 12 11.23 -1.93 1.57
N MET A 13 11.70 -3.08 2.02
CA MET A 13 11.32 -4.39 1.46
C MET A 13 9.82 -4.66 1.63
N MET A 14 9.26 -4.33 2.79
CA MET A 14 7.83 -4.45 3.04
C MET A 14 7.03 -3.51 2.13
N HIS A 15 7.49 -2.28 1.96
CA HIS A 15 6.85 -1.31 1.07
C HIS A 15 6.77 -1.84 -0.37
N ASP A 16 7.87 -2.37 -0.89
CA ASP A 16 7.92 -2.97 -2.23
C ASP A 16 6.99 -4.19 -2.33
N ALA A 17 7.01 -5.06 -1.33
CA ALA A 17 6.14 -6.24 -1.29
C ALA A 17 4.66 -5.87 -1.24
N LEU A 18 4.29 -4.84 -0.48
CA LEU A 18 2.92 -4.35 -0.39
C LEU A 18 2.45 -3.78 -1.74
N CYS A 19 3.28 -2.99 -2.40
CA CYS A 19 2.97 -2.48 -3.74
C CYS A 19 2.79 -3.60 -4.75
N ASP A 20 3.64 -4.62 -4.72
CA ASP A 20 3.54 -5.77 -5.62
C ASP A 20 2.27 -6.61 -5.33
N GLU A 21 1.92 -6.80 -4.07
CA GLU A 21 0.68 -7.48 -3.69
C GLU A 21 -0.56 -6.76 -4.23
N LEU A 22 -0.59 -5.43 -4.13
CA LEU A 22 -1.68 -4.61 -4.68
C LEU A 22 -1.71 -4.64 -6.21
N ARG A 23 -0.57 -4.59 -6.87
CA ARG A 23 -0.50 -4.75 -8.33
C ARG A 23 -1.04 -6.09 -8.79
N ASN A 24 -0.70 -7.15 -8.09
CA ASN A 24 -1.19 -8.50 -8.37
C ASN A 24 -2.70 -8.63 -8.13
N LEU A 25 -3.20 -8.01 -7.05
CA LEU A 25 -4.63 -8.04 -6.73
C LEU A 25 -5.47 -7.41 -7.85
N PHE A 26 -5.01 -6.33 -8.45
CA PHE A 26 -5.72 -5.59 -9.48
C PHE A 26 -5.24 -5.90 -10.91
N ALA A 27 -4.37 -6.88 -11.08
CA ALA A 27 -3.88 -7.28 -12.41
C ALA A 27 -5.04 -7.68 -13.33
N GLY A 28 -5.06 -7.12 -14.54
CA GLY A 28 -6.10 -7.37 -15.53
C GLY A 28 -7.42 -6.65 -15.29
N ARG A 29 -7.57 -5.93 -14.19
CA ARG A 29 -8.75 -5.09 -13.93
C ARG A 29 -8.52 -3.67 -14.45
N LYS A 30 -9.56 -3.09 -15.05
CA LYS A 30 -9.53 -1.74 -15.59
C LYS A 30 -10.64 -0.90 -14.99
N PHE A 31 -10.36 0.38 -14.82
CA PHE A 31 -11.25 1.37 -14.24
C PHE A 31 -11.37 2.57 -15.17
N ASN A 32 -12.35 3.42 -14.94
CA ASN A 32 -12.52 4.64 -15.70
C ASN A 32 -11.31 5.56 -15.51
N GLY A 33 -10.79 6.09 -16.61
CA GLY A 33 -9.74 7.09 -16.66
C GLY A 33 -10.06 8.13 -17.72
N GLN A 34 -9.21 9.12 -17.86
CA GLN A 34 -9.36 10.11 -18.91
C GLN A 34 -9.16 9.44 -20.28
N GLY A 35 -10.16 9.51 -21.13
CA GLY A 35 -10.12 8.93 -22.48
C GLY A 35 -10.45 7.44 -22.55
N GLY A 36 -10.91 6.80 -21.48
CA GLY A 36 -11.35 5.41 -21.48
C GLY A 36 -10.92 4.59 -20.26
N LEU A 37 -11.04 3.28 -20.40
CA LEU A 37 -10.64 2.36 -19.31
C LEU A 37 -9.12 2.24 -19.22
N LYS A 38 -8.61 2.34 -18.01
CA LYS A 38 -7.19 2.25 -17.70
C LYS A 38 -6.90 1.28 -16.56
N ALA A 39 -5.70 0.71 -16.57
CA ALA A 39 -5.23 -0.12 -15.45
C ALA A 39 -4.98 0.73 -14.20
N LEU A 40 -5.21 0.15 -13.04
CA LEU A 40 -4.88 0.75 -11.76
C LEU A 40 -3.37 0.76 -11.56
N LYS A 41 -2.81 1.92 -11.25
CA LYS A 41 -1.39 2.09 -10.97
C LYS A 41 -1.14 2.16 -9.46
N VAL A 42 0.00 1.65 -9.03
CA VAL A 42 0.40 1.66 -7.61
C VAL A 42 1.75 2.34 -7.48
N PHE A 43 1.80 3.38 -6.67
CA PHE A 43 2.99 4.19 -6.42
C PHE A 43 3.42 4.12 -4.95
N ARG A 44 4.72 4.24 -4.73
CA ARG A 44 5.31 4.29 -3.38
C ARG A 44 5.42 5.74 -2.93
N GLN A 45 4.88 6.06 -1.79
CA GLN A 45 5.03 7.30 -1.04
C GLN A 45 4.48 8.55 -1.76
N ASN A 46 4.84 8.77 -3.00
CA ASN A 46 4.47 9.95 -3.78
C ASN A 46 4.16 9.59 -5.23
N LEU A 47 3.38 10.44 -5.89
CA LEU A 47 3.23 10.37 -7.33
C LEU A 47 4.56 10.76 -8.02
N PRO A 48 4.85 10.17 -9.20
CA PRO A 48 6.00 10.57 -9.98
C PRO A 48 5.96 12.06 -10.33
N ILE A 49 7.10 12.70 -10.34
CA ILE A 49 7.23 14.07 -10.80
C ILE A 49 7.25 14.05 -12.33
N ASP A 50 6.32 14.79 -12.94
CA ASP A 50 6.37 15.06 -14.37
C ASP A 50 7.47 16.10 -14.64
N THR A 51 8.58 15.64 -15.21
CA THR A 51 9.71 16.51 -15.54
C THR A 51 9.58 17.13 -16.92
N GLY A 52 8.59 16.72 -17.73
CA GLY A 52 8.44 17.15 -19.12
C GLY A 52 9.58 16.73 -20.05
N LEU A 53 10.52 15.92 -19.55
CA LEU A 53 11.74 15.49 -20.28
C LEU A 53 11.61 14.08 -20.88
N ASP A 54 10.66 13.31 -20.42
CA ASP A 54 10.40 11.95 -20.89
C ASP A 54 9.03 11.90 -21.56
N GLU A 55 9.01 11.78 -22.89
CA GLU A 55 7.78 11.54 -23.65
C GLU A 55 7.14 10.19 -23.27
N ASP A 56 7.91 9.27 -22.71
CA ASP A 56 7.48 7.97 -22.20
C ASP A 56 7.23 7.97 -20.69
N ALA A 57 7.53 9.06 -19.98
CA ALA A 57 7.15 9.18 -18.58
C ALA A 57 5.64 9.17 -18.50
N ASP A 58 5.12 8.39 -17.58
CA ASP A 58 3.70 8.15 -17.35
C ASP A 58 3.03 9.42 -16.81
N THR A 59 2.97 10.46 -17.65
CA THR A 59 2.36 11.77 -17.36
C THR A 59 0.85 11.65 -17.11
N ASP A 60 0.28 10.49 -17.43
CA ASP A 60 -1.12 10.16 -17.20
C ASP A 60 -1.43 9.69 -15.77
N ALA A 61 -0.46 9.74 -14.85
CA ALA A 61 -0.71 9.34 -13.46
C ALA A 61 -1.89 10.11 -12.84
N ALA A 62 -2.02 11.40 -13.17
CA ALA A 62 -3.13 12.23 -12.70
C ALA A 62 -4.48 11.87 -13.34
N ALA A 63 -4.47 11.33 -14.55
CA ALA A 63 -5.68 11.01 -15.32
C ALA A 63 -6.07 9.52 -15.26
N SER A 64 -5.28 8.71 -14.58
CA SER A 64 -5.49 7.27 -14.39
C SER A 64 -5.86 6.98 -12.94
N PRO A 65 -6.66 5.94 -12.69
CA PRO A 65 -6.87 5.48 -11.32
C PRO A 65 -5.55 5.00 -10.73
N TYR A 66 -5.28 5.39 -9.49
CA TYR A 66 -4.05 5.01 -8.81
C TYR A 66 -4.24 4.78 -7.32
N ILE A 67 -3.29 4.04 -6.75
CA ILE A 67 -3.08 3.91 -5.31
C ILE A 67 -1.70 4.45 -4.99
N VAL A 68 -1.61 5.32 -3.98
CA VAL A 68 -0.34 5.71 -3.37
C VAL A 68 -0.23 5.00 -2.02
N VAL A 69 0.82 4.22 -1.85
CA VAL A 69 1.12 3.53 -0.60
C VAL A 69 2.02 4.41 0.26
N LEU A 70 1.43 5.06 1.25
CA LEU A 70 2.13 5.92 2.21
C LEU A 70 2.50 5.12 3.44
N LEU A 71 3.74 5.24 3.88
CA LEU A 71 4.19 4.74 5.17
C LEU A 71 4.44 5.91 6.10
N GLU A 72 3.78 5.89 7.26
CA GLU A 72 3.84 6.99 8.22
C GLU A 72 4.93 6.81 9.27
N GLY A 73 5.59 5.67 9.27
CA GLY A 73 6.61 5.32 10.25
C GLY A 73 6.30 4.03 10.97
N GLY A 74 7.15 3.65 11.90
CA GLY A 74 7.02 2.38 12.59
C GLY A 74 7.51 2.44 14.03
N LYS A 75 7.12 1.41 14.80
CA LYS A 75 7.47 1.27 16.21
C LYS A 75 7.94 -0.15 16.50
N ILE A 76 8.98 -0.24 17.33
CA ILE A 76 9.43 -1.48 17.95
C ILE A 76 9.27 -1.29 19.46
N TYR A 77 8.39 -2.06 20.06
CA TYR A 77 8.08 -1.91 21.49
C TYR A 77 9.12 -2.58 22.39
N ASN A 78 9.61 -3.74 21.97
CA ASN A 78 10.70 -4.46 22.66
C ASN A 78 11.69 -4.99 21.62
N PRO A 79 12.97 -5.23 22.01
CA PRO A 79 13.99 -5.70 21.08
C PRO A 79 13.68 -7.03 20.37
N GLN A 80 12.77 -7.83 20.91
CA GLN A 80 12.37 -9.12 20.35
C GLN A 80 11.05 -9.07 19.57
N ASP A 81 10.35 -7.93 19.61
CA ASP A 81 9.09 -7.77 18.92
C ASP A 81 9.31 -7.40 17.46
N ALA A 82 8.39 -7.78 16.60
CA ALA A 82 8.35 -7.30 15.23
C ALA A 82 8.11 -5.78 15.21
N LYS A 83 8.64 -5.12 14.20
CA LYS A 83 8.34 -3.71 13.95
C LYS A 83 6.92 -3.58 13.41
N VAL A 84 6.15 -2.67 13.99
CA VAL A 84 4.81 -2.32 13.49
C VAL A 84 4.91 -1.04 12.69
N VAL A 85 4.52 -1.08 11.44
CA VAL A 85 4.54 0.05 10.50
C VAL A 85 3.12 0.44 10.14
N SER A 86 2.80 1.71 10.29
CA SER A 86 1.50 2.25 9.88
C SER A 86 1.52 2.60 8.40
N ALA A 87 0.57 2.06 7.65
CA ALA A 87 0.39 2.29 6.23
C ALA A 87 -0.95 2.99 5.97
N THR A 88 -0.93 3.93 5.05
CA THR A 88 -2.14 4.56 4.51
C THR A 88 -2.11 4.45 3.00
N LEU A 89 -3.13 3.85 2.43
CA LEU A 89 -3.35 3.77 0.99
C LEU A 89 -4.27 4.90 0.58
N THR A 90 -3.82 5.77 -0.30
CA THR A 90 -4.68 6.78 -0.92
C THR A 90 -5.08 6.30 -2.31
N VAL A 91 -6.38 6.19 -2.54
CA VAL A 91 -6.95 5.76 -3.82
C VAL A 91 -7.54 6.98 -4.52
N CYS A 92 -7.20 7.14 -5.80
CA CYS A 92 -7.80 8.14 -6.67
C CYS A 92 -8.44 7.45 -7.87
N CYS A 93 -9.68 7.80 -8.15
CA CYS A 93 -10.40 7.41 -9.35
C CYS A 93 -10.83 8.64 -10.14
N TYR A 94 -11.11 8.44 -11.41
CA TYR A 94 -11.49 9.49 -12.34
C TYR A 94 -12.84 9.14 -13.00
N ASP A 95 -13.79 10.06 -12.95
CA ASP A 95 -15.07 9.91 -13.63
C ASP A 95 -15.59 11.29 -14.05
N GLU A 96 -15.70 11.49 -15.37
CA GLU A 96 -16.25 12.70 -15.98
C GLU A 96 -17.78 12.65 -16.11
N GLY A 97 -18.41 11.53 -15.78
CA GLY A 97 -19.84 11.30 -15.94
C GLY A 97 -20.68 12.28 -15.11
N ASN A 98 -21.82 12.69 -15.67
CA ASN A 98 -22.75 13.61 -15.01
C ASN A 98 -23.44 13.01 -13.78
N GLU A 99 -23.47 11.69 -13.67
CA GLU A 99 -24.04 10.97 -12.51
C GLU A 99 -23.12 10.98 -11.31
N ARG A 100 -21.84 11.32 -11.50
CA ARG A 100 -20.85 11.49 -10.44
C ARG A 100 -20.65 10.24 -9.59
N ASP A 101 -20.57 9.08 -10.26
CA ASP A 101 -20.49 7.76 -9.62
C ASP A 101 -19.05 7.27 -9.35
N GLY A 102 -18.04 8.11 -9.59
CA GLY A 102 -16.63 7.74 -9.41
C GLY A 102 -16.28 7.28 -7.99
N PHE A 103 -17.03 7.71 -6.98
CA PHE A 103 -16.87 7.24 -5.61
C PHE A 103 -17.09 5.74 -5.44
N ARG A 104 -17.91 5.12 -6.30
CA ARG A 104 -18.16 3.67 -6.27
C ARG A 104 -16.92 2.88 -6.63
N ASP A 105 -16.15 3.35 -7.61
CA ASP A 105 -14.87 2.71 -7.96
C ASP A 105 -13.89 2.79 -6.79
N VAL A 106 -13.83 3.93 -6.11
CA VAL A 106 -13.01 4.10 -4.89
C VAL A 106 -13.44 3.10 -3.82
N GLN A 107 -14.72 3.00 -3.51
CA GLN A 107 -15.25 2.05 -2.53
C GLN A 107 -14.93 0.61 -2.90
N ASN A 108 -15.15 0.22 -4.16
CA ASN A 108 -14.87 -1.12 -4.63
C ASN A 108 -13.38 -1.49 -4.53
N ILE A 109 -12.50 -0.53 -4.79
CA ILE A 109 -11.05 -0.74 -4.64
C ILE A 109 -10.69 -0.91 -3.16
N LEU A 110 -11.17 -0.04 -2.27
CA LEU A 110 -10.91 -0.12 -0.84
C LEU A 110 -11.41 -1.45 -0.25
N GLU A 111 -12.64 -1.83 -0.57
CA GLU A 111 -13.23 -3.09 -0.09
C GLU A 111 -12.54 -4.32 -0.65
N ALA A 112 -12.09 -4.28 -1.90
CA ALA A 112 -11.32 -5.39 -2.48
C ALA A 112 -10.00 -5.61 -1.73
N ILE A 113 -9.33 -4.55 -1.32
CA ILE A 113 -8.09 -4.61 -0.53
C ILE A 113 -8.38 -5.17 0.87
N GLU A 114 -9.41 -4.66 1.54
CA GLU A 114 -9.83 -5.15 2.86
C GLU A 114 -10.15 -6.63 2.84
N GLN A 115 -10.98 -7.07 1.89
CA GLN A 115 -11.37 -8.48 1.74
C GLN A 115 -10.16 -9.36 1.44
N HIS A 116 -9.24 -8.90 0.58
CA HIS A 116 -8.04 -9.63 0.26
C HIS A 116 -7.19 -9.91 1.51
N PHE A 117 -6.89 -8.89 2.30
CA PHE A 117 -6.07 -9.05 3.50
C PHE A 117 -6.81 -9.68 4.68
N CYS A 118 -8.14 -9.61 4.73
CA CYS A 118 -8.92 -10.38 5.70
C CYS A 118 -8.79 -11.89 5.47
N VAL A 119 -8.71 -12.32 4.20
CA VAL A 119 -8.53 -13.73 3.82
C VAL A 119 -7.06 -14.14 3.88
N LYS A 120 -6.17 -13.28 3.40
CA LYS A 120 -4.72 -13.55 3.29
C LYS A 120 -3.92 -12.38 3.85
N PRO A 121 -3.76 -12.29 5.18
CA PRO A 121 -3.05 -11.19 5.81
C PRO A 121 -1.52 -11.23 5.62
N PHE A 122 -0.98 -12.40 5.24
CA PHE A 122 0.45 -12.62 5.04
C PHE A 122 0.83 -12.38 3.57
N PHE A 123 1.84 -11.56 3.34
CA PHE A 123 2.32 -11.23 2.00
C PHE A 123 3.84 -11.08 1.95
N GLY A 124 4.39 -11.14 0.74
CA GLY A 124 5.83 -10.95 0.52
C GLY A 124 6.72 -11.97 1.23
N GLY A 125 6.15 -13.07 1.70
CA GLY A 125 6.87 -14.15 2.40
C GLY A 125 7.31 -13.84 3.82
N ALA A 126 7.08 -12.61 4.33
CA ALA A 126 7.60 -12.19 5.63
C ALA A 126 6.73 -11.18 6.39
N PHE A 127 5.79 -10.54 5.71
CA PHE A 127 5.04 -9.40 6.26
C PHE A 127 3.59 -9.79 6.53
N THR A 128 3.01 -9.22 7.59
CA THR A 128 1.64 -9.55 7.99
C THR A 128 0.88 -8.29 8.30
N VAL A 129 -0.34 -8.17 7.76
CA VAL A 129 -1.28 -7.14 8.17
C VAL A 129 -1.75 -7.48 9.58
N LEU A 130 -1.49 -6.56 10.52
CA LEU A 130 -1.74 -6.76 11.94
C LEU A 130 -3.13 -6.30 12.28
N LYS A 131 -3.86 -7.10 13.06
CA LYS A 131 -5.05 -6.64 13.74
C LYS A 131 -4.70 -5.50 14.68
N GLY A 132 -5.19 -4.30 14.37
CA GLY A 132 -5.05 -3.14 15.22
C GLY A 132 -5.77 -3.31 16.56
N HIS A 133 -5.47 -2.42 17.51
CA HIS A 133 -6.05 -2.50 18.85
C HIS A 133 -7.56 -2.22 18.86
N GLU A 134 -8.02 -1.34 17.98
CA GLU A 134 -9.43 -0.95 17.89
C GLU A 134 -10.09 -1.48 16.63
N HIS A 135 -9.38 -1.45 15.50
CA HIS A 135 -9.87 -1.88 14.19
C HIS A 135 -8.75 -2.47 13.34
N TYR A 136 -9.12 -3.36 12.44
CA TYR A 136 -8.19 -4.01 11.51
C TYR A 136 -7.88 -3.09 10.33
N PHE A 137 -8.92 -2.49 9.78
CA PHE A 137 -8.87 -1.47 8.74
C PHE A 137 -9.74 -0.28 9.14
N GLU A 138 -9.31 0.88 8.70
CA GLU A 138 -10.12 2.07 8.72
C GLU A 138 -10.14 2.67 7.32
N ASP A 139 -11.31 2.80 6.74
CA ASP A 139 -11.49 3.44 5.44
C ASP A 139 -12.26 4.74 5.54
N ALA A 140 -12.03 5.62 4.58
CA ALA A 140 -12.74 6.88 4.47
C ALA A 140 -12.82 7.33 3.01
N LEU A 141 -13.93 7.95 2.66
CA LEU A 141 -14.08 8.68 1.40
C LEU A 141 -13.88 10.17 1.64
N GLN A 142 -13.27 10.85 0.68
CA GLN A 142 -13.18 12.30 0.71
C GLN A 142 -14.58 12.91 0.55
N MET A 143 -14.93 13.82 1.44
CA MET A 143 -16.25 14.46 1.46
C MET A 143 -16.30 15.72 0.60
N ASP A 144 -15.14 16.33 0.29
CA ASP A 144 -15.07 17.51 -0.57
C ASP A 144 -15.33 17.17 -2.03
N ASP A 145 -15.93 18.11 -2.76
CA ASP A 145 -16.19 17.97 -4.18
C ASP A 145 -14.90 18.25 -4.97
N THR A 146 -14.30 17.19 -5.49
CA THR A 146 -13.07 17.25 -6.29
C THR A 146 -13.28 16.80 -7.74
N TRP A 147 -14.55 16.71 -8.18
CA TRP A 147 -14.88 16.27 -9.54
C TRP A 147 -13.91 16.86 -10.59
N PRO A 148 -13.40 16.09 -11.54
CA PRO A 148 -13.74 14.71 -11.89
C PRO A 148 -12.96 13.63 -11.13
N TYR A 149 -12.21 14.00 -10.09
CA TYR A 149 -11.43 13.08 -9.27
C TYR A 149 -12.19 12.69 -8.00
N TYR A 150 -12.02 11.44 -7.60
CA TYR A 150 -12.62 10.88 -6.38
C TYR A 150 -11.54 10.22 -5.56
N PHE A 151 -11.49 10.53 -4.28
CA PHE A 151 -10.45 10.05 -3.37
C PHE A 151 -11.03 9.25 -2.22
N GLY A 152 -10.26 8.29 -1.78
CA GLY A 152 -10.48 7.56 -0.54
C GLY A 152 -9.16 7.12 0.07
N ALA A 153 -9.21 6.71 1.30
CA ALA A 153 -8.05 6.23 2.03
C ALA A 153 -8.38 4.97 2.83
N LEU A 154 -7.37 4.13 3.01
CA LEU A 154 -7.42 2.93 3.84
C LEU A 154 -6.19 2.90 4.72
N SER A 155 -6.37 2.83 6.03
CA SER A 155 -5.29 2.77 7.01
C SER A 155 -5.26 1.42 7.70
N PHE A 156 -4.05 0.88 7.87
CA PHE A 156 -3.80 -0.37 8.59
C PHE A 156 -2.34 -0.45 9.02
N ASP A 157 -2.05 -1.38 9.91
CA ASP A 157 -0.69 -1.65 10.38
C ASP A 157 -0.15 -2.94 9.77
N VAL A 158 1.16 -2.96 9.54
CA VAL A 158 1.89 -4.12 9.02
C VAL A 158 3.05 -4.46 9.93
N THR A 159 3.23 -5.74 10.25
CA THR A 159 4.41 -6.22 10.98
C THR A 159 5.55 -6.54 10.04
N VAL A 160 6.73 -6.05 10.38
CA VAL A 160 8.00 -6.35 9.73
C VAL A 160 8.87 -7.12 10.72
N PRO A 161 9.27 -8.37 10.41
CA PRO A 161 10.15 -9.12 11.29
C PRO A 161 11.47 -8.41 11.52
N VAL A 162 11.91 -8.35 12.77
CA VAL A 162 13.25 -7.88 13.12
C VAL A 162 14.13 -9.07 13.44
N PRO A 163 15.46 -8.97 13.18
CA PRO A 163 16.38 -10.01 13.63
C PRO A 163 16.32 -10.11 15.15
N THR A 164 15.98 -11.28 15.65
CA THR A 164 16.18 -11.58 17.07
C THR A 164 17.67 -11.71 17.31
N SER A 165 18.19 -11.08 18.35
CA SER A 165 19.51 -11.46 18.84
C SER A 165 19.44 -12.96 19.12
N GLU A 166 20.28 -13.74 18.44
CA GLU A 166 20.56 -15.10 18.93
C GLU A 166 20.93 -14.92 20.38
N SER A 167 20.04 -15.33 21.25
CA SER A 167 20.34 -15.27 22.66
C SER A 167 21.59 -16.11 22.86
N THR A 168 22.59 -15.54 23.47
CA THR A 168 23.79 -16.13 23.99
C THR A 168 23.52 -17.29 24.96
N PHE A 169 22.52 -18.09 24.72
CA PHE A 169 22.22 -19.30 25.48
C PHE A 169 23.32 -20.34 25.28
N ASP A 170 24.03 -20.31 24.16
CA ASP A 170 25.16 -21.19 23.88
C ASP A 170 26.46 -20.72 24.56
N GLU A 171 26.54 -19.51 25.11
CA GLU A 171 27.71 -19.05 25.88
C GLU A 171 27.62 -19.32 27.39
N LEU A 172 26.51 -19.88 27.86
CA LEU A 172 26.28 -20.17 29.28
C LEU A 172 26.32 -21.67 29.63
N ILE A 173 26.71 -22.50 28.67
CA ILE A 173 26.87 -23.94 28.90
C ILE A 173 28.35 -24.32 28.92
#